data_95bf668b7a564b545bf7ac80289ef138
#
_entry.id   95bf668b7a564b545bf7ac80289ef138
#
_cell.length_a   1.000
_cell.length_b   1.000
_cell.length_c   1.000
_cell.angle_alpha   90.00
_cell.angle_beta   90.00
_cell.angle_gamma   90.00
#
_symmetry.space_group_name_H-M   'P 1'
#
loop_
_entity.id
_entity.type
_entity.pdbx_description
1 polymer ?
#
loop_
_entity_poly.entity_id
_entity_poly.type
_entity_poly.pdbx_seq_one_letter_code
_entity_poly.pdbx_strand_id
1 'polypeptide(L)' 'MNSNFIEFIQDVLITIHENIRDLKERRSFADPEELAHIEGKLLAYYEILSALRSSATEFKIPHDQIGL' A
#
# COMPACT_ATOMS: atom_id res chain seq x y z
N MET A 1 2.00 -1.37 21.09
CA MET A 1 2.28 -0.06 20.44
C MET A 1 1.41 1.01 21.05
N ASN A 2 1.92 2.22 21.19
CA ASN A 2 1.07 3.32 21.64
C ASN A 2 0.16 3.79 20.50
N SER A 3 -0.93 4.45 20.83
CA SER A 3 -1.95 4.87 19.88
C SER A 3 -1.42 5.87 18.84
N ASN A 4 -0.46 6.70 19.22
CA ASN A 4 0.14 7.68 18.31
C ASN A 4 0.91 7.00 17.18
N PHE A 5 1.64 5.94 17.49
CA PHE A 5 2.36 5.16 16.49
C PHE A 5 1.40 4.40 15.57
N ILE A 6 0.33 3.86 16.15
CA ILE A 6 -0.71 3.18 15.37
C ILE A 6 -1.37 4.16 14.39
N GLU A 7 -1.71 5.35 14.85
CA GLU A 7 -2.29 6.39 13.99
C GLU A 7 -1.35 6.80 12.86
N PHE A 8 -0.06 6.91 13.16
CA PHE A 8 0.96 7.19 12.14
C PHE A 8 0.97 6.12 11.04
N ILE A 9 1.01 4.86 11.42
CA ILE A 9 1.02 3.74 10.47
C ILE A 9 -0.28 3.71 9.66
N GLN A 10 -1.42 3.90 10.31
CA GLN A 10 -2.71 3.94 9.62
C GLN A 10 -2.77 5.05 8.59
N ASP A 11 -2.26 6.23 8.93
CA ASP A 11 -2.22 7.37 8.02
C ASP A 11 -1.37 7.08 6.79
N VAL A 12 -0.20 6.50 6.97
CA VAL A 12 0.68 6.10 5.86
C VAL A 12 -0.02 5.10 4.96
N LEU A 13 -0.68 4.10 5.55
CA LEU A 13 -1.36 3.06 4.78
C LEU A 13 -2.58 3.58 4.02
N ILE A 14 -3.31 4.54 4.59
CA ILE A 14 -4.39 5.21 3.88
C ILE A 14 -3.86 5.87 2.60
N THR A 15 -2.74 6.59 2.70
CA THR A 15 -2.11 7.23 1.55
C THR A 15 -1.67 6.21 0.50
N ILE A 16 -1.06 5.10 0.93
CA ILE A 16 -0.65 4.03 0.02
C ILE A 16 -1.86 3.45 -0.72
N HIS A 17 -2.94 3.16 -0.01
CA HIS A 17 -4.15 2.61 -0.63
C HIS A 17 -4.81 3.60 -1.58
N GLU A 18 -4.82 4.89 -1.26
CA GLU A 18 -5.32 5.92 -2.16
C GLU A 18 -4.49 5.98 -3.44
N ASN A 19 -3.17 5.94 -3.33
CA ASN A 19 -2.28 5.96 -4.48
C ASN A 19 -2.48 4.73 -5.37
N ILE A 20 -2.68 3.57 -4.78
CA ILE A 20 -2.97 2.34 -5.53
C ILE A 20 -4.30 2.49 -6.28
N ARG A 21 -5.33 3.00 -5.63
CA ARG A 21 -6.63 3.20 -6.25
C ARG A 21 -6.53 4.16 -7.44
N ASP A 22 -5.83 5.27 -7.26
CA ASP A 22 -5.65 6.27 -8.31
C ASP A 22 -4.90 5.68 -9.52
N LEU A 23 -3.87 4.87 -9.27
CA LEU A 23 -3.14 4.17 -10.34
C LEU A 23 -4.04 3.19 -11.09
N LYS A 24 -4.90 2.46 -10.37
CA LYS A 24 -5.83 1.52 -11.00
C LYS A 24 -6.86 2.23 -11.86
N GLU A 25 -7.36 3.38 -11.42
CA GLU A 25 -8.27 4.21 -12.21
C GLU A 25 -7.56 4.71 -13.47
N ARG A 26 -6.36 5.23 -13.33
CA ARG A 26 -5.56 5.75 -14.45
C ARG A 26 -5.25 4.67 -15.47
N ARG A 27 -5.06 3.43 -15.01
CA ARG A 27 -4.72 2.30 -15.88
C ARG A 27 -5.73 2.12 -17.02
N SER A 28 -7.01 2.40 -16.79
CA SER A 28 -8.05 2.22 -17.79
C SER A 28 -7.99 3.24 -18.93
N PHE A 29 -7.23 4.33 -18.79
CA PHE A 29 -7.06 5.38 -19.80
C PHE A 29 -5.66 5.42 -20.41
N ALA A 30 -4.74 4.63 -19.87
CA ALA A 30 -3.34 4.74 -20.19
C ALA A 30 -3.00 4.20 -21.57
N ASP A 31 -2.10 4.87 -22.29
CA ASP A 31 -1.49 4.31 -23.48
C ASP A 31 -0.47 3.22 -23.08
N PRO A 32 0.07 2.44 -24.05
CA PRO A 32 0.97 1.33 -23.68
C PRO A 32 2.20 1.73 -22.88
N GLU A 33 2.79 2.90 -23.17
CA GLU A 33 3.97 3.36 -22.43
C GLU A 33 3.61 3.76 -21.00
N GLU A 34 2.54 4.52 -20.83
CA GLU A 34 2.04 4.90 -19.51
C GLU A 34 1.59 3.68 -18.73
N LEU A 35 0.95 2.71 -19.41
CA LEU A 35 0.50 1.47 -18.78
C LEU A 35 1.65 0.70 -18.14
N ALA A 36 2.76 0.55 -18.86
CA ALA A 36 3.95 -0.13 -18.32
C ALA A 36 4.47 0.58 -17.07
N HIS A 37 4.45 1.91 -17.06
CA HIS A 37 4.88 2.71 -15.92
C HIS A 37 3.97 2.52 -14.71
N ILE A 38 2.66 2.54 -14.93
CA ILE A 38 1.65 2.31 -13.88
C ILE A 38 1.80 0.91 -13.29
N GLU A 39 1.95 -0.11 -14.14
CA GLU A 39 2.13 -1.50 -13.70
C GLU A 39 3.36 -1.64 -12.81
N GLY A 40 4.46 -0.97 -13.16
CA GLY A 40 5.67 -0.97 -12.34
C GLY A 40 5.44 -0.33 -10.97
N LYS A 41 4.73 0.78 -10.92
CA LYS A 41 4.39 1.44 -9.65
C LYS A 41 3.50 0.58 -8.78
N LEU A 42 2.49 -0.05 -9.36
CA LEU A 42 1.60 -0.95 -8.64
C LEU A 42 2.36 -2.14 -8.05
N LEU A 43 3.28 -2.72 -8.83
CA LEU A 43 4.11 -3.80 -8.34
C LEU A 43 4.92 -3.38 -7.12
N ALA A 44 5.53 -2.19 -7.17
CA ALA A 44 6.32 -1.67 -6.06
C ALA A 44 5.46 -1.49 -4.80
N TYR A 45 4.25 -0.94 -4.93
CA TYR A 45 3.34 -0.80 -3.80
C TYR A 45 2.95 -2.15 -3.21
N TYR A 46 2.66 -3.14 -4.05
CA TYR A 46 2.30 -4.48 -3.57
C TYR A 46 3.46 -5.16 -2.86
N GLU A 47 4.68 -4.94 -3.32
CA GLU A 47 5.87 -5.46 -2.64
C GLU A 47 6.03 -4.84 -1.26
N ILE A 48 5.81 -3.53 -1.13
CA ILE A 48 5.87 -2.82 0.16
C ILE A 48 4.79 -3.37 1.11
N LEU A 49 3.56 -3.50 0.62
CA LEU A 49 2.47 -4.04 1.44
C LEU A 49 2.75 -5.48 1.89
N SER A 50 3.34 -6.28 1.01
CA SER A 50 3.73 -7.65 1.35
C SER A 50 4.78 -7.67 2.46
N ALA A 51 5.78 -6.80 2.37
CA ALA A 51 6.80 -6.66 3.41
C ALA A 51 6.18 -6.25 4.75
N LEU A 52 5.26 -5.29 4.72
CA LEU A 52 4.57 -4.84 5.93
C LEU A 52 3.74 -5.96 6.57
N ARG A 53 3.04 -6.76 5.76
CA ARG A 53 2.27 -7.90 6.26
C ARG A 53 3.16 -8.96 6.88
N SER A 54 4.28 -9.26 6.23
CA SER A 54 5.23 -10.25 6.77
C SER A 54 5.80 -9.79 8.10
N SER A 55 6.20 -8.54 8.20
CA SER A 55 6.74 -7.98 9.44
C SER A 55 5.68 -7.92 10.54
N ALA A 56 4.46 -7.52 10.20
CA ALA A 56 3.36 -7.49 11.16
C ALA A 56 3.08 -8.88 11.74
N THR A 57 3.10 -9.91 10.89
CA THR A 57 2.92 -11.29 11.32
C THR A 57 4.05 -11.72 12.25
N GLU A 58 5.28 -11.40 11.89
CA GLU A 58 6.46 -11.76 12.70
C GLU A 58 6.41 -11.12 14.09
N PHE A 59 6.01 -9.86 14.16
CA PHE A 59 5.91 -9.14 15.42
C PHE A 59 4.55 -9.29 16.10
N LYS A 60 3.69 -10.17 15.57
CA LYS A 60 2.37 -10.47 16.15
C LYS A 60 1.48 -9.24 16.25
N ILE A 61 1.56 -8.36 15.27
CA ILE A 61 0.71 -7.18 15.16
C ILE A 61 -0.50 -7.54 14.30
N PRO A 62 -1.73 -7.40 14.82
CA PRO A 62 -2.92 -7.68 14.01
C PRO A 62 -2.97 -6.75 12.79
N HIS A 63 -3.16 -7.32 11.61
CA HIS A 63 -3.13 -6.57 10.33
C HIS A 63 -4.21 -5.51 10.28
N ASP A 64 -5.40 -5.81 10.77
CA ASP A 64 -6.52 -4.87 10.78
C ASP A 64 -6.30 -3.68 11.72
N GLN A 65 -5.48 -3.85 12.75
CA GLN A 65 -5.17 -2.78 13.68
C GLN A 65 -4.40 -1.63 13.02
N ILE A 66 -3.56 -1.95 12.02
CA ILE A 66 -2.72 -0.95 11.36
C ILE A 66 -3.19 -0.62 9.94
N GLY A 67 -4.29 -1.23 9.47
CA GLY A 67 -4.86 -0.90 8.18
C GLY A 67 -4.36 -1.76 7.01
N LEU A 68 -3.86 -2.93 7.30
CA LEU A 68 -3.43 -3.89 6.28
C LEU A 68 -4.55 -4.83 5.82
#